data_735b99d937a8cf68fb3669cf2163a1d1
#
_entry.id   735b99d937a8cf68fb3669cf2163a1d1
#
_cell.length_a   1.000
_cell.length_b   1.000
_cell.length_c   1.000
_cell.angle_alpha   90.00
_cell.angle_beta   90.00
_cell.angle_gamma   90.00
#
_symmetry.space_group_name_H-M   'P 1'
#
loop_
_entity.id
_entity.type
_entity.pdbx_description
1 polymer ?
#
loop_
_entity_poly.entity_id
_entity_poly.type
_entity_poly.pdbx_seq_one_letter_code
_entity_poly.pdbx_strand_id
1 'polypeptide(L)'
;MYYVYVIQNEAKKFYLGYTENLKKRLTDHNEGGTESTKNHQWELVYYEAYSNKRYAYEREQTLKKNRRMKTLLLKRIKESLSY
;
A
#
# COMPACT_ATOMS: atom_id res chain seq x y z
N MET A 1 11.03 -7.69 -9.22
CA MET A 1 10.71 -7.56 -7.76
C MET A 1 9.21 -7.59 -7.54
N TYR A 2 8.81 -7.97 -6.34
CA TYR A 2 7.41 -8.03 -5.93
C TYR A 2 7.24 -7.14 -4.72
N TYR A 3 6.16 -6.36 -4.67
CA TYR A 3 6.04 -5.27 -3.70
C TYR A 3 4.77 -5.39 -2.88
N VAL A 4 4.90 -5.10 -1.59
CA VAL A 4 3.78 -4.73 -0.73
C VAL A 4 3.86 -3.22 -0.59
N TYR A 5 2.78 -2.51 -0.85
CA TYR A 5 2.80 -1.05 -0.89
C TYR A 5 1.64 -0.46 -0.09
N VAL A 6 1.85 0.78 0.33
CA VAL A 6 0.81 1.59 0.96
C VAL A 6 0.72 2.90 0.21
N ILE A 7 -0.50 3.27 -0.15
CA ILE A 7 -0.80 4.57 -0.77
C ILE A 7 -1.73 5.35 0.16
N GLN A 8 -1.67 6.68 0.05
CA GLN A 8 -2.48 7.59 0.86
C GLN A 8 -3.22 8.54 -0.08
N ASN A 9 -4.50 8.82 0.21
CA ASN A 9 -5.28 9.74 -0.60
C ASN A 9 -5.34 11.16 0.03
N GLU A 10 -6.05 12.07 -0.64
CA GLU A 10 -6.19 13.46 -0.20
C GLU A 10 -6.93 13.57 1.15
N ALA A 11 -7.71 12.57 1.53
CA ALA A 11 -8.40 12.51 2.82
C ALA A 11 -7.56 11.85 3.91
N LYS A 12 -6.28 11.59 3.63
CA LYS A 12 -5.34 10.96 4.57
C LYS A 12 -5.68 9.51 4.91
N LYS A 13 -6.44 8.85 4.07
CA LYS A 13 -6.74 7.42 4.22
C LYS A 13 -5.70 6.57 3.51
N PHE A 14 -5.44 5.39 4.06
CA PHE A 14 -4.44 4.47 3.54
C PHE A 14 -5.08 3.28 2.82
N TYR A 15 -4.39 2.80 1.80
CA TYR A 15 -4.73 1.55 1.11
C TYR A 15 -3.47 0.70 1.00
N LEU A 16 -3.59 -0.57 1.36
CA LEU A 16 -2.50 -1.55 1.34
C LEU A 16 -2.73 -2.53 0.20
N GLY A 17 -1.71 -2.79 -0.61
CA GLY A 17 -1.83 -3.70 -1.73
C GLY A 17 -0.53 -4.44 -2.05
N TYR A 18 -0.61 -5.25 -3.09
CA TYR A 18 0.49 -6.05 -3.62
C TYR A 18 0.57 -5.82 -5.13
N THR A 19 1.78 -5.71 -5.66
CA THR A 19 1.98 -5.54 -7.10
C THR A 19 3.38 -5.95 -7.54
N GLU A 20 3.52 -6.29 -8.83
CA GLU A 20 4.82 -6.48 -9.46
C GLU A 20 5.36 -5.19 -10.07
N ASN A 21 4.52 -4.17 -10.20
CA ASN A 21 4.87 -2.91 -10.85
C ASN A 21 4.21 -1.74 -10.11
N LEU A 22 4.97 -1.10 -9.24
CA LEU A 22 4.48 0.01 -8.41
C LEU A 22 3.96 1.18 -9.24
N LYS A 23 4.69 1.58 -10.27
CA LYS A 23 4.32 2.72 -11.10
C LYS A 23 2.99 2.49 -11.81
N LYS A 24 2.86 1.34 -12.45
CA LYS A 24 1.62 0.97 -13.15
C LYS A 24 0.44 0.88 -12.18
N ARG A 25 0.65 0.27 -11.01
CA ARG A 25 -0.42 0.09 -10.04
C ARG A 25 -0.90 1.41 -9.47
N LEU A 26 0.02 2.34 -9.19
CA LEU A 26 -0.35 3.67 -8.73
C LEU A 26 -1.17 4.40 -9.79
N THR A 27 -0.73 4.33 -11.05
CA THR A 27 -1.48 4.90 -12.17
C THR A 27 -2.88 4.30 -12.27
N ASP A 28 -3.00 2.97 -12.14
CA ASP A 28 -4.30 2.28 -12.18
C ASP A 28 -5.23 2.78 -11.06
N HIS A 29 -4.72 2.96 -9.85
CA HIS A 29 -5.52 3.48 -8.74
C HIS A 29 -6.02 4.91 -9.02
N ASN A 30 -5.18 5.74 -9.62
CA ASN A 30 -5.51 7.14 -9.91
C ASN A 30 -6.43 7.30 -11.13
N GLU A 31 -6.42 6.34 -12.07
CA GLU A 31 -7.22 6.40 -13.29
C GLU A 31 -8.56 5.66 -13.22
N GLY A 32 -8.92 5.13 -12.11
CA GLY A 32 -10.20 4.42 -12.00
C GLY A 32 -10.23 3.53 -10.77
N GLY A 33 -9.12 2.89 -10.54
CA GLY A 33 -8.91 2.09 -9.35
C GLY A 33 -9.86 0.92 -9.17
N THR A 34 -9.99 0.50 -7.93
CA THR A 34 -10.92 -0.51 -7.47
C THR A 34 -12.08 0.19 -6.75
N GLU A 35 -13.07 -0.57 -6.28
CA GLU A 35 -14.13 0.00 -5.45
C GLU A 35 -13.57 0.77 -4.25
N SER A 36 -12.47 0.29 -3.69
CA SER A 36 -11.85 0.92 -2.51
C SER A 36 -11.06 2.18 -2.83
N THR A 37 -10.63 2.37 -4.08
CA THR A 37 -9.69 3.46 -4.42
C THR A 37 -10.23 4.44 -5.46
N LYS A 38 -11.37 4.17 -6.08
CA LYS A 38 -11.92 5.05 -7.12
C LYS A 38 -12.31 6.43 -6.54
N ASN A 39 -12.29 7.43 -7.41
CA ASN A 39 -12.68 8.81 -7.09
C ASN A 39 -11.75 9.53 -6.10
N HIS A 40 -10.53 9.03 -5.94
CA HIS A 40 -9.52 9.65 -5.09
C HIS A 40 -8.20 9.78 -5.82
N GLN A 41 -7.37 10.70 -5.36
CA GLN A 41 -6.00 10.84 -5.82
C GLN A 41 -5.07 10.19 -4.80
N TRP A 42 -4.21 9.29 -5.27
CA TRP A 42 -3.36 8.47 -4.42
C TRP A 42 -1.89 8.77 -4.62
N GLU A 43 -1.15 8.71 -3.54
CA GLU A 43 0.29 8.92 -3.51
C GLU A 43 0.94 7.73 -2.83
N LEU A 44 2.07 7.25 -3.39
CA LEU A 44 2.83 6.16 -2.78
C LEU A 44 3.57 6.71 -1.56
N VAL A 45 3.35 6.11 -0.39
CA VAL A 45 3.98 6.56 0.86
C VAL A 45 4.89 5.51 1.50
N TYR A 46 4.81 4.26 1.04
CA TYR A 46 5.62 3.18 1.60
C TYR A 46 5.59 1.97 0.70
N TYR A 47 6.69 1.24 0.64
CA TYR A 47 6.70 -0.08 0.00
C TYR A 47 7.78 -0.98 0.59
N GLU A 48 7.55 -2.28 0.48
CA GLU A 48 8.51 -3.34 0.78
C GLU A 48 8.74 -4.12 -0.50
N ALA A 49 9.98 -4.45 -0.79
CA ALA A 49 10.34 -5.18 -2.00
C ALA A 49 10.87 -6.57 -1.67
N TYR A 50 10.40 -7.55 -2.41
CA TYR A 50 10.80 -8.95 -2.25
C TYR A 50 11.23 -9.52 -3.59
N SER A 51 12.27 -10.34 -3.58
CA SER A 51 12.69 -11.05 -4.79
C SER A 51 11.78 -12.25 -5.08
N ASN A 52 11.05 -12.74 -4.09
CA ASN A 52 10.17 -13.90 -4.20
C ASN A 52 8.71 -13.50 -4.03
N LYS A 53 7.90 -13.83 -5.03
CA LYS A 53 6.47 -13.52 -5.06
C LYS A 53 5.70 -14.02 -3.83
N ARG A 54 5.99 -15.25 -3.41
CA ARG A 54 5.31 -15.87 -2.28
C ARG A 54 5.45 -15.05 -0.99
N TYR A 55 6.67 -14.57 -0.72
CA TYR A 55 6.92 -13.80 0.50
C TYR A 55 6.23 -12.43 0.47
N ALA A 56 6.20 -11.77 -0.67
CA ALA A 56 5.45 -10.52 -0.82
C ALA A 56 3.96 -10.74 -0.59
N TYR A 57 3.40 -11.77 -1.21
CA TYR A 57 1.99 -12.10 -1.05
C TYR A 57 1.64 -12.45 0.41
N GLU A 58 2.46 -13.27 1.05
CA GLU A 58 2.25 -13.64 2.46
C GLU A 58 2.30 -12.41 3.37
N ARG A 59 3.23 -11.50 3.11
CA ARG A 59 3.35 -10.26 3.89
C ARG A 59 2.09 -9.41 3.77
N GLU A 60 1.58 -9.23 2.53
CA GLU A 60 0.35 -8.47 2.32
C GLU A 60 -0.83 -9.12 3.05
N GLN A 61 -0.97 -10.45 2.94
CA GLN A 61 -2.04 -11.16 3.63
C GLN A 61 -1.92 -11.06 5.15
N THR A 62 -0.71 -11.16 5.69
CA THR A 62 -0.47 -11.01 7.12
C THR A 62 -0.89 -9.63 7.62
N LEU A 63 -0.50 -8.58 6.89
CA LEU A 63 -0.86 -7.22 7.26
C LEU A 63 -2.38 -6.98 7.18
N LYS A 64 -3.05 -7.56 6.20
CA LYS A 64 -4.50 -7.41 6.06
C LYS A 64 -5.28 -8.16 7.14
N LYS A 65 -4.77 -9.31 7.58
CA LYS A 65 -5.44 -10.16 8.58
C LYS A 65 -5.09 -9.80 10.01
N ASN A 66 -3.91 -9.25 10.24
CA ASN A 66 -3.45 -8.89 11.58
C ASN A 66 -3.59 -7.39 11.80
N ARG A 67 -4.70 -7.00 12.42
CA ARG A 67 -5.02 -5.59 12.67
C ARG A 67 -3.91 -4.87 13.45
N ARG A 68 -3.32 -5.52 14.44
CA ARG A 68 -2.27 -4.91 15.26
C ARG A 68 -1.02 -4.59 14.42
N MET A 69 -0.57 -5.54 13.60
CA MET A 69 0.59 -5.33 12.73
C MET A 69 0.32 -4.22 11.72
N LYS A 70 -0.85 -4.21 11.13
CA LYS A 70 -1.25 -3.15 10.19
C LYS A 70 -1.25 -1.79 10.87
N THR A 71 -1.84 -1.70 12.05
CA THR A 71 -1.92 -0.45 12.81
C THR A 71 -0.53 0.09 13.14
N LEU A 72 0.38 -0.79 13.58
CA LEU A 72 1.75 -0.39 13.90
C LEU A 72 2.50 0.11 12.65
N LEU A 73 2.33 -0.56 11.53
CA LEU A 73 2.94 -0.13 10.27
C LEU A 73 2.42 1.24 9.84
N LEU A 74 1.10 1.42 9.84
CA LEU A 74 0.50 2.69 9.43
C LEU A 74 0.89 3.85 10.35
N LYS A 75 1.01 3.58 11.65
CA LYS A 75 1.50 4.58 12.61
C LYS A 75 2.92 5.01 12.27
N ARG A 76 3.80 4.06 11.96
CA ARG A 76 5.18 4.36 11.58
C ARG A 76 5.24 5.18 10.28
N ILE A 77 4.40 4.85 9.32
CA ILE A 77 4.32 5.60 8.06
C ILE A 77 3.87 7.03 8.33
N LYS A 78 2.84 7.22 9.14
CA LYS A 78 2.35 8.56 9.53
C LYS A 78 3.45 9.40 10.16
N GLU A 79 4.20 8.82 11.09
CA GLU A 79 5.31 9.51 11.75
C GLU A 79 6.38 9.92 10.72
N SER A 80 6.70 9.03 9.79
CA SER A 80 7.64 9.31 8.71
C SER A 80 7.19 10.47 7.84
N LEU A 81 5.89 10.59 7.56
CA LEU A 81 5.33 11.66 6.73
C LEU A 81 5.26 13.00 7.44
N SER A 82 5.45 13.03 8.75
CA SER A 82 5.39 14.27 9.54
C SER A 82 6.66 15.11 9.48
N TYR A 83 7.71 14.62 8.85
CA TYR A 83 8.98 15.33 8.71
C TYR A 83 9.12 16.04 7.39
#